data_ed4b8c5558da78c4128330d6a29e6ea1
#
_entry.id   ed4b8c5558da78c4128330d6a29e6ea1
#
_cell.length_a   1.000
_cell.length_b   1.000
_cell.length_c   1.000
_cell.angle_alpha   90.00
_cell.angle_beta   90.00
_cell.angle_gamma   90.00
#
_symmetry.space_group_name_H-M   'P 1'
#
loop_
_entity.id
_entity.type
_entity.pdbx_description
1 polymer ?
#
loop_
_entity_poly.entity_id
_entity_poly.type
_entity_poly.pdbx_seq_one_letter_code
_entity_poly.pdbx_strand_id
1 'polypeptide(L)'
;MSEQTEHHAARERTRNVVIVGAGMAGVQTAVALREAGFAGPVTLIGAEPHQPYDRPPLSKAVLLGKAEDSAFDVDFEGLDITLRLGLDVTGLRAADHVLDTVEGPVPYDTLVLATGAEPIALPGTEGVPGVHLLRTLDDAARLRPVLEERHDVVVVGAGWIGAEFATAARAAGCAVTVVEAAPRPLAGTLPAEVAAPMADWYAESGAELLTDARVERVEPGTVVLADGRELPAGAVVVGIGARPATGWLSGSGIERGPDGSITADSALRTSLPDVYAVGDCASFPSARYGERLLIHHWDNALQGPRTAAAAILAAESGEPLPVHDPVPYFWSEQFGRFVQYAGHHPHADTLVWRGDGTEATWSVCWLKAGALVALLAVGRPRDLAQGRKLIESGAVLDPERVADPAVPLKSTAL
;
A
#
# COMPACT_ATOMS: atom_id res chain seq x y z
N MET A 1 35.65 -53.96 -8.03
CA MET A 1 34.87 -53.47 -6.90
C MET A 1 35.46 -52.12 -6.46
N SER A 2 35.14 -51.02 -7.13
CA SER A 2 35.46 -49.65 -6.65
C SER A 2 34.95 -48.53 -7.58
N GLU A 3 33.80 -48.70 -8.23
CA GLU A 3 33.17 -47.61 -9.05
C GLU A 3 31.71 -47.27 -8.67
N GLN A 4 31.21 -47.81 -7.55
CA GLN A 4 29.82 -47.62 -7.12
C GLN A 4 29.65 -46.75 -5.87
N THR A 5 30.69 -46.06 -5.38
CA THR A 5 30.66 -45.34 -4.12
C THR A 5 30.77 -43.81 -4.26
N GLU A 6 30.92 -43.30 -5.49
CA GLU A 6 31.06 -41.83 -5.73
C GLU A 6 29.74 -41.10 -6.15
N HIS A 7 28.60 -41.79 -6.24
CA HIS A 7 27.35 -41.21 -6.73
C HIS A 7 26.32 -40.87 -5.63
N HIS A 8 26.74 -40.80 -4.35
CA HIS A 8 25.79 -40.56 -3.25
C HIS A 8 26.11 -39.36 -2.36
N ALA A 9 26.68 -38.30 -2.91
CA ALA A 9 26.93 -37.06 -2.16
C ALA A 9 26.75 -35.79 -3.02
N ALA A 10 25.79 -35.77 -3.95
CA ALA A 10 25.12 -34.52 -4.28
C ALA A 10 24.14 -34.26 -3.12
N ARG A 11 24.62 -33.60 -2.04
CA ARG A 11 23.72 -32.95 -1.08
C ARG A 11 22.77 -32.12 -1.93
N GLU A 12 21.47 -32.43 -1.89
CA GLU A 12 20.42 -31.53 -2.35
C GLU A 12 20.71 -30.17 -1.73
N ARG A 13 21.23 -29.25 -2.53
CA ARG A 13 21.54 -27.91 -2.11
C ARG A 13 20.18 -27.25 -1.88
N THR A 14 19.78 -27.14 -0.61
CA THR A 14 18.54 -26.45 -0.25
C THR A 14 18.59 -25.04 -0.85
N ARG A 15 17.60 -24.69 -1.65
CA ARG A 15 17.49 -23.38 -2.29
C ARG A 15 17.50 -22.28 -1.23
N ASN A 16 18.22 -21.19 -1.49
CA ASN A 16 18.26 -20.00 -0.65
C ASN A 16 17.26 -18.98 -1.21
N VAL A 17 16.28 -18.56 -0.39
CA VAL A 17 15.35 -17.49 -0.74
C VAL A 17 15.81 -16.19 -0.10
N VAL A 18 16.03 -15.18 -0.94
CA VAL A 18 16.32 -13.81 -0.50
C VAL A 18 15.11 -12.93 -0.79
N ILE A 19 14.67 -12.17 0.21
CA ILE A 19 13.54 -11.25 0.13
C ILE A 19 14.06 -9.84 0.33
N VAL A 20 13.80 -8.92 -0.61
CA VAL A 20 14.21 -7.52 -0.55
C VAL A 20 13.02 -6.65 -0.20
N GLY A 21 13.09 -6.00 0.97
CA GLY A 21 12.05 -5.16 1.56
C GLY A 21 11.44 -5.80 2.81
N ALA A 22 11.70 -5.22 3.99
CA ALA A 22 11.27 -5.72 5.30
C ALA A 22 9.95 -5.07 5.78
N GLY A 23 9.09 -4.60 4.87
CA GLY A 23 7.71 -4.21 5.18
C GLY A 23 6.76 -5.40 5.22
N MET A 24 5.44 -5.14 5.32
CA MET A 24 4.39 -6.16 5.40
C MET A 24 4.56 -7.29 4.37
N ALA A 25 4.74 -6.95 3.09
CA ALA A 25 4.84 -7.96 2.04
C ALA A 25 6.06 -8.87 2.20
N GLY A 26 7.22 -8.32 2.57
CA GLY A 26 8.44 -9.12 2.79
C GLY A 26 8.35 -10.01 4.01
N VAL A 27 7.89 -9.46 5.14
CA VAL A 27 7.69 -10.23 6.38
C VAL A 27 6.71 -11.37 6.16
N GLN A 28 5.55 -11.09 5.55
CA GLN A 28 4.55 -12.12 5.30
C GLN A 28 5.02 -13.15 4.28
N THR A 29 5.91 -12.80 3.34
CA THR A 29 6.53 -13.78 2.44
C THR A 29 7.43 -14.75 3.21
N ALA A 30 8.28 -14.22 4.09
CA ALA A 30 9.16 -15.05 4.93
C ALA A 30 8.36 -16.00 5.83
N VAL A 31 7.32 -15.48 6.49
CA VAL A 31 6.41 -16.26 7.34
C VAL A 31 5.67 -17.31 6.52
N ALA A 32 5.07 -16.93 5.38
CA ALA A 32 4.31 -17.86 4.53
C ALA A 32 5.18 -19.01 3.97
N LEU A 33 6.44 -18.75 3.65
CA LEU A 33 7.38 -19.81 3.25
C LEU A 33 7.57 -20.84 4.37
N ARG A 34 7.75 -20.38 5.61
CA ARG A 34 7.89 -21.28 6.78
C ARG A 34 6.61 -22.03 7.10
N GLU A 35 5.47 -21.35 7.08
CA GLU A 35 4.14 -21.99 7.28
C GLU A 35 3.85 -23.06 6.21
N ALA A 36 4.32 -22.84 4.98
CA ALA A 36 4.19 -23.78 3.87
C ALA A 36 5.24 -24.91 3.88
N GLY A 37 6.16 -24.93 4.86
CA GLY A 37 7.15 -26.00 5.05
C GLY A 37 8.45 -25.83 4.26
N PHE A 38 8.74 -24.65 3.71
CA PHE A 38 10.03 -24.38 3.06
C PHE A 38 11.17 -24.53 4.08
N ALA A 39 12.10 -25.45 3.84
CA ALA A 39 13.17 -25.81 4.76
C ALA A 39 14.53 -25.13 4.44
N GLY A 40 14.65 -24.45 3.30
CA GLY A 40 15.88 -23.76 2.89
C GLY A 40 16.14 -22.47 3.67
N PRO A 41 17.32 -21.87 3.56
CA PRO A 41 17.61 -20.56 4.14
C PRO A 41 16.66 -19.49 3.63
N VAL A 42 16.17 -18.62 4.52
CA VAL A 42 15.37 -17.45 4.19
C VAL A 42 16.06 -16.22 4.78
N THR A 43 16.42 -15.27 3.91
CA THR A 43 17.02 -14.00 4.30
C THR A 43 16.08 -12.85 3.93
N LEU A 44 15.72 -12.02 4.91
CA LEU A 44 14.93 -10.81 4.74
C LEU A 44 15.83 -9.58 4.86
N ILE A 45 15.94 -8.78 3.79
CA ILE A 45 16.76 -7.57 3.72
C ILE A 45 15.86 -6.34 3.82
N GLY A 46 16.20 -5.41 4.74
CA GLY A 46 15.55 -4.12 4.90
C GLY A 46 16.52 -2.97 4.86
N ALA A 47 16.20 -1.90 4.13
CA ALA A 47 17.01 -0.68 4.08
C ALA A 47 16.97 0.12 5.41
N GLU A 48 15.84 0.06 6.12
CA GLU A 48 15.70 0.71 7.42
C GLU A 48 16.38 -0.11 8.54
N PRO A 49 17.00 0.55 9.55
CA PRO A 49 17.69 -0.16 10.64
C PRO A 49 16.71 -0.71 11.70
N HIS A 50 15.46 -0.35 11.60
CA HIS A 50 14.40 -0.72 12.55
C HIS A 50 13.96 -2.17 12.37
N GLN A 51 13.50 -2.82 13.46
CA GLN A 51 12.77 -4.08 13.35
C GLN A 51 11.60 -3.90 12.39
N PRO A 52 11.25 -4.94 11.59
CA PRO A 52 10.12 -4.85 10.67
C PRO A 52 8.84 -4.42 11.38
N TYR A 53 8.11 -3.45 10.80
CA TYR A 53 6.97 -2.81 11.43
C TYR A 53 5.83 -2.53 10.44
N ASP A 54 4.63 -2.33 11.01
CA ASP A 54 3.43 -2.00 10.26
C ASP A 54 3.32 -0.49 10.01
N ARG A 55 3.05 -0.08 8.76
CA ARG A 55 3.04 1.35 8.35
C ARG A 55 1.73 2.09 8.65
N PRO A 56 0.52 1.48 8.59
CA PRO A 56 -0.72 2.20 8.85
C PRO A 56 -0.79 2.95 10.20
N PRO A 57 -0.16 2.48 11.31
CA PRO A 57 -0.11 3.22 12.56
C PRO A 57 0.72 4.51 12.51
N LEU A 58 1.60 4.67 11.51
CA LEU A 58 2.50 5.83 11.40
C LEU A 58 1.76 7.16 11.20
N SER A 59 0.59 7.15 10.54
CA SER A 59 -0.29 8.34 10.39
C SER A 59 -1.29 8.50 11.53
N LYS A 60 -1.28 7.61 12.53
CA LYS A 60 -2.30 7.49 13.58
C LYS A 60 -1.66 7.41 14.98
N ALA A 61 -1.68 6.22 15.57
CA ALA A 61 -1.27 6.00 16.96
C ALA A 61 0.21 6.33 17.21
N VAL A 62 1.11 5.97 16.30
CA VAL A 62 2.54 6.28 16.40
C VAL A 62 2.78 7.78 16.29
N LEU A 63 2.17 8.45 15.31
CA LEU A 63 2.30 9.88 15.12
C LEU A 63 1.80 10.68 16.35
N LEU A 64 0.69 10.25 16.93
CA LEU A 64 0.07 10.88 18.10
C LEU A 64 0.75 10.49 19.44
N GLY A 65 1.83 9.72 19.41
CA GLY A 65 2.51 9.26 20.64
C GLY A 65 1.68 8.30 21.50
N LYS A 66 0.62 7.71 20.96
CA LYS A 66 -0.22 6.70 21.64
C LYS A 66 0.37 5.30 21.57
N ALA A 67 1.29 5.07 20.66
CA ALA A 67 2.12 3.88 20.54
C ALA A 67 3.56 4.33 20.31
N GLU A 68 4.52 3.59 20.84
CA GLU A 68 5.94 3.89 20.69
C GLU A 68 6.42 3.52 19.29
N ASP A 69 6.01 2.35 18.83
CA ASP A 69 6.26 1.80 17.50
C ASP A 69 5.05 0.99 16.99
N SER A 70 5.26 0.26 15.92
CA SER A 70 4.30 -0.68 15.33
C SER A 70 4.99 -1.95 14.85
N ALA A 71 6.06 -2.38 15.54
CA ALA A 71 6.82 -3.58 15.21
C ALA A 71 5.91 -4.80 15.07
N PHE A 72 6.22 -5.68 14.11
CA PHE A 72 5.47 -6.94 13.95
C PHE A 72 5.83 -7.89 15.10
N ASP A 73 4.82 -8.53 15.67
CA ASP A 73 4.99 -9.62 16.64
C ASP A 73 5.31 -10.93 15.89
N VAL A 74 6.56 -11.04 15.41
CA VAL A 74 7.08 -12.20 14.68
C VAL A 74 8.39 -12.65 15.29
N ASP A 75 8.44 -13.91 15.69
CA ASP A 75 9.68 -14.55 16.16
C ASP A 75 10.53 -15.01 14.96
N PHE A 76 11.29 -14.08 14.40
CA PHE A 76 12.14 -14.35 13.24
C PHE A 76 13.22 -15.41 13.54
N GLU A 77 13.78 -15.43 14.73
CA GLU A 77 14.79 -16.42 15.15
C GLU A 77 14.16 -17.81 15.28
N GLY A 78 13.02 -17.94 15.95
CA GLY A 78 12.30 -19.21 16.09
C GLY A 78 11.78 -19.75 14.77
N LEU A 79 11.54 -18.88 13.79
CA LEU A 79 11.19 -19.23 12.41
C LEU A 79 12.40 -19.47 11.51
N ASP A 80 13.63 -19.38 12.01
CA ASP A 80 14.87 -19.51 11.21
C ASP A 80 14.89 -18.55 10.01
N ILE A 81 14.51 -17.29 10.23
CA ILE A 81 14.54 -16.20 9.25
C ILE A 81 15.69 -15.27 9.59
N THR A 82 16.68 -15.15 8.70
CA THR A 82 17.79 -14.22 8.87
C THR A 82 17.38 -12.80 8.50
N LEU A 83 17.46 -11.86 9.46
CA LEU A 83 17.25 -10.43 9.19
C LEU A 83 18.58 -9.74 8.86
N ARG A 84 18.58 -8.92 7.80
CA ARG A 84 19.65 -7.99 7.46
C ARG A 84 19.04 -6.59 7.31
N LEU A 85 19.05 -5.84 8.39
CA LEU A 85 18.45 -4.50 8.49
C LEU A 85 19.51 -3.41 8.31
N GLY A 86 19.10 -2.21 7.87
CA GLY A 86 20.00 -1.13 7.52
C GLY A 86 20.86 -1.41 6.29
N LEU A 87 20.43 -2.33 5.43
CA LEU A 87 21.15 -2.77 4.25
C LEU A 87 20.46 -2.36 2.96
N ASP A 88 21.04 -1.39 2.28
CA ASP A 88 20.57 -0.94 0.97
C ASP A 88 20.99 -1.91 -0.14
N VAL A 89 19.99 -2.34 -0.92
CA VAL A 89 20.20 -3.08 -2.17
C VAL A 89 20.21 -2.06 -3.31
N THR A 90 21.30 -2.06 -4.07
CA THR A 90 21.58 -1.04 -5.08
C THR A 90 21.49 -1.53 -6.52
N GLY A 91 21.46 -2.86 -6.74
CA GLY A 91 21.38 -3.45 -8.07
C GLY A 91 21.00 -4.94 -8.06
N LEU A 92 20.56 -5.41 -9.22
CA LEU A 92 20.25 -6.82 -9.48
C LEU A 92 21.01 -7.29 -10.72
N ARG A 93 21.93 -8.24 -10.55
CA ARG A 93 22.58 -8.99 -11.61
C ARG A 93 21.89 -10.34 -11.81
N ALA A 94 20.80 -10.31 -12.56
CA ALA A 94 19.90 -11.46 -12.68
C ALA A 94 20.59 -12.71 -13.29
N ALA A 95 21.46 -12.51 -14.28
CA ALA A 95 22.19 -13.61 -14.92
C ALA A 95 23.16 -14.34 -13.97
N ASP A 96 23.66 -13.63 -12.95
CA ASP A 96 24.58 -14.14 -11.95
C ASP A 96 23.86 -14.66 -10.70
N HIS A 97 22.54 -14.43 -10.57
CA HIS A 97 21.74 -14.62 -9.35
C HIS A 97 22.34 -13.90 -8.14
N VAL A 98 22.65 -12.61 -8.28
CA VAL A 98 23.32 -11.79 -7.26
C VAL A 98 22.61 -10.42 -7.12
N LEU A 99 22.39 -10.03 -5.88
CA LEU A 99 22.05 -8.64 -5.51
C LEU A 99 23.34 -7.88 -5.19
N ASP A 100 23.46 -6.66 -5.69
CA ASP A 100 24.49 -5.72 -5.25
C ASP A 100 23.97 -4.92 -4.05
N THR A 101 24.73 -4.86 -2.98
CA THR A 101 24.43 -4.12 -1.78
C THR A 101 25.59 -3.23 -1.35
N VAL A 102 25.34 -2.27 -0.46
CA VAL A 102 26.40 -1.41 0.08
C VAL A 102 27.47 -2.18 0.88
N GLU A 103 27.17 -3.41 1.35
CA GLU A 103 28.09 -4.28 2.06
C GLU A 103 28.74 -5.34 1.16
N GLY A 104 28.40 -5.37 -0.13
CA GLY A 104 28.89 -6.34 -1.11
C GLY A 104 27.80 -7.23 -1.69
N PRO A 105 28.17 -8.19 -2.53
CA PRO A 105 27.21 -9.03 -3.26
C PRO A 105 26.52 -10.06 -2.36
N VAL A 106 25.21 -10.26 -2.58
CA VAL A 106 24.40 -11.27 -1.91
C VAL A 106 23.85 -12.25 -2.96
N PRO A 107 24.28 -13.52 -2.95
CA PRO A 107 23.77 -14.53 -3.88
C PRO A 107 22.39 -15.02 -3.43
N TYR A 108 21.55 -15.41 -4.41
CA TYR A 108 20.24 -16.03 -4.17
C TYR A 108 20.02 -17.20 -5.15
N ASP A 109 19.19 -18.15 -4.77
CA ASP A 109 18.64 -19.15 -5.69
C ASP A 109 17.21 -18.74 -6.12
N THR A 110 16.45 -18.12 -5.21
CA THR A 110 15.14 -17.51 -5.47
C THR A 110 15.10 -16.11 -4.85
N LEU A 111 14.56 -15.14 -5.58
CA LEU A 111 14.46 -13.76 -5.15
C LEU A 111 12.98 -13.33 -5.06
N VAL A 112 12.62 -12.65 -3.96
CA VAL A 112 11.32 -12.01 -3.84
C VAL A 112 11.52 -10.50 -3.66
N LEU A 113 10.96 -9.72 -4.58
CA LEU A 113 10.97 -8.27 -4.58
C LEU A 113 9.72 -7.77 -3.83
N ALA A 114 9.93 -7.18 -2.64
CA ALA A 114 8.90 -6.66 -1.74
C ALA A 114 9.21 -5.22 -1.32
N THR A 115 9.84 -4.45 -2.21
CA THR A 115 10.37 -3.10 -1.93
C THR A 115 9.29 -2.04 -1.73
N GLY A 116 8.04 -2.37 -2.04
CA GLY A 116 6.91 -1.49 -1.79
C GLY A 116 6.89 -0.26 -2.68
N ALA A 117 6.51 0.88 -2.10
CA ALA A 117 6.42 2.16 -2.78
C ALA A 117 7.11 3.26 -1.97
N GLU A 118 7.56 4.28 -2.66
CA GLU A 118 8.15 5.50 -2.09
C GLU A 118 7.22 6.70 -2.30
N PRO A 119 7.15 7.66 -1.39
CA PRO A 119 6.33 8.85 -1.54
C PRO A 119 6.90 9.76 -2.63
N ILE A 120 6.00 10.45 -3.32
CA ILE A 120 6.39 11.45 -4.32
C ILE A 120 6.72 12.74 -3.57
N ALA A 121 7.97 13.20 -3.69
CA ALA A 121 8.38 14.50 -3.18
C ALA A 121 7.85 15.64 -4.08
N LEU A 122 7.57 16.78 -3.48
CA LEU A 122 7.24 17.99 -4.24
C LEU A 122 8.54 18.54 -4.86
N PRO A 123 8.62 18.74 -6.19
CA PRO A 123 9.84 19.24 -6.82
C PRO A 123 10.32 20.56 -6.21
N GLY A 124 11.63 20.68 -5.99
CA GLY A 124 12.25 21.88 -5.44
C GLY A 124 12.11 22.02 -3.92
N THR A 125 11.68 20.97 -3.22
CA THR A 125 11.60 20.97 -1.75
C THR A 125 12.70 20.14 -1.08
N GLU A 126 13.63 19.58 -1.84
CA GLU A 126 14.73 18.77 -1.35
C GLU A 126 15.63 19.61 -0.41
N GLY A 127 15.69 19.20 0.86
CA GLY A 127 16.50 19.87 1.88
C GLY A 127 15.92 21.19 2.41
N VAL A 128 14.70 21.58 2.01
CA VAL A 128 14.02 22.74 2.60
C VAL A 128 13.61 22.40 4.05
N PRO A 129 14.08 23.19 5.04
CA PRO A 129 13.71 22.96 6.43
C PRO A 129 12.20 23.03 6.66
N GLY A 130 11.67 22.11 7.48
CA GLY A 130 10.25 22.03 7.81
C GLY A 130 9.37 21.35 6.75
N VAL A 131 9.95 20.85 5.65
CA VAL A 131 9.24 20.01 4.68
C VAL A 131 9.42 18.54 5.04
N HIS A 132 8.31 17.82 5.09
CA HIS A 132 8.25 16.42 5.52
C HIS A 132 7.47 15.55 4.54
N LEU A 133 7.89 14.30 4.44
CA LEU A 133 7.10 13.19 3.90
C LEU A 133 6.63 12.32 5.07
N LEU A 134 5.68 11.42 4.84
CA LEU A 134 5.24 10.43 5.83
C LEU A 134 5.17 9.06 5.19
N ARG A 135 6.18 8.25 5.39
CA ARG A 135 6.26 6.86 4.92
C ARG A 135 6.98 5.93 5.91
N THR A 136 7.99 6.42 6.61
CA THR A 136 8.86 5.63 7.47
C THR A 136 8.62 5.96 8.96
N LEU A 137 9.15 5.09 9.85
CA LEU A 137 9.13 5.33 11.29
C LEU A 137 9.88 6.62 11.64
N ASP A 138 11.02 6.87 10.97
CA ASP A 138 11.79 8.10 11.15
C ASP A 138 11.02 9.35 10.67
N ASP A 139 10.20 9.24 9.62
CA ASP A 139 9.32 10.35 9.21
C ASP A 139 8.30 10.67 10.31
N ALA A 140 7.66 9.66 10.87
CA ALA A 140 6.72 9.84 11.97
C ALA A 140 7.40 10.43 13.21
N ALA A 141 8.62 9.98 13.52
CA ALA A 141 9.42 10.52 14.62
C ALA A 141 9.77 12.01 14.42
N ARG A 142 10.12 12.42 13.19
CA ARG A 142 10.38 13.84 12.85
C ARG A 142 9.12 14.71 12.88
N LEU A 143 7.95 14.14 12.61
CA LEU A 143 6.68 14.87 12.62
C LEU A 143 6.05 14.96 14.01
N ARG A 144 6.38 14.09 14.94
CA ARG A 144 5.82 14.09 16.30
C ARG A 144 6.01 15.42 17.03
N PRO A 145 7.21 16.05 17.08
CA PRO A 145 7.41 17.36 17.69
C PRO A 145 6.52 18.46 17.08
N VAL A 146 6.29 18.41 15.75
CA VAL A 146 5.41 19.36 15.06
C VAL A 146 3.99 19.34 15.65
N LEU A 147 3.48 18.16 15.97
CA LEU A 147 2.17 17.99 16.56
C LEU A 147 2.15 18.34 18.06
N GLU A 148 3.19 17.96 18.81
CA GLU A 148 3.32 18.25 20.25
C GLU A 148 3.42 19.75 20.51
N GLU A 149 4.16 20.48 19.68
CA GLU A 149 4.32 21.93 19.73
C GLU A 149 3.19 22.70 19.08
N ARG A 150 2.25 22.00 18.41
CA ARG A 150 1.07 22.54 17.73
C ARG A 150 1.42 23.60 16.69
N HIS A 151 2.40 23.29 15.86
CA HIS A 151 2.75 24.18 14.75
C HIS A 151 1.57 24.35 13.77
N ASP A 152 1.55 25.49 13.06
CA ASP A 152 0.69 25.67 11.89
C ASP A 152 1.20 24.75 10.77
N VAL A 153 0.34 23.91 10.25
CA VAL A 153 0.69 22.89 9.26
C VAL A 153 0.02 23.15 7.94
N VAL A 154 0.80 23.15 6.88
CA VAL A 154 0.28 23.06 5.50
C VAL A 154 0.48 21.64 4.99
N VAL A 155 -0.62 20.98 4.60
CA VAL A 155 -0.63 19.67 3.96
C VAL A 155 -0.78 19.85 2.46
N VAL A 156 0.15 19.35 1.67
CA VAL A 156 0.08 19.40 0.20
C VAL A 156 -0.44 18.07 -0.31
N GLY A 157 -1.65 18.10 -0.87
CA GLY A 157 -2.41 16.94 -1.35
C GLY A 157 -3.53 16.50 -0.41
N ALA A 158 -4.75 16.42 -0.94
CA ALA A 158 -5.95 15.94 -0.24
C ALA A 158 -6.30 14.48 -0.62
N GLY A 159 -5.30 13.63 -0.77
CA GLY A 159 -5.42 12.17 -0.89
C GLY A 159 -5.63 11.49 0.47
N TRP A 160 -5.61 10.14 0.49
CA TRP A 160 -5.83 9.35 1.71
C TRP A 160 -4.87 9.72 2.84
N ILE A 161 -3.56 9.78 2.56
CA ILE A 161 -2.52 10.08 3.58
C ILE A 161 -2.60 11.54 4.03
N GLY A 162 -2.84 12.48 3.10
CA GLY A 162 -3.02 13.89 3.45
C GLY A 162 -4.21 14.10 4.40
N ALA A 163 -5.34 13.44 4.14
CA ALA A 163 -6.51 13.49 5.00
C ALA A 163 -6.27 12.83 6.37
N GLU A 164 -5.58 11.69 6.43
CA GLU A 164 -5.22 11.03 7.69
C GLU A 164 -4.26 11.89 8.52
N PHE A 165 -3.23 12.48 7.89
CA PHE A 165 -2.32 13.37 8.59
C PHE A 165 -3.05 14.62 9.09
N ALA A 166 -3.89 15.26 8.25
CA ALA A 166 -4.73 16.40 8.66
C ALA A 166 -5.62 16.05 9.86
N THR A 167 -6.18 14.83 9.86
CA THR A 167 -6.96 14.30 10.99
C THR A 167 -6.13 14.24 12.27
N ALA A 168 -4.93 13.68 12.21
CA ALA A 168 -4.04 13.57 13.37
C ALA A 168 -3.57 14.94 13.86
N ALA A 169 -3.20 15.84 12.95
CA ALA A 169 -2.77 17.19 13.28
C ALA A 169 -3.90 18.01 13.92
N ARG A 170 -5.13 17.92 13.41
CA ARG A 170 -6.31 18.56 14.06
C ARG A 170 -6.58 17.97 15.43
N ALA A 171 -6.50 16.65 15.58
CA ALA A 171 -6.66 15.99 16.89
C ALA A 171 -5.59 16.42 17.92
N ALA A 172 -4.38 16.75 17.47
CA ALA A 172 -3.33 17.30 18.30
C ALA A 172 -3.51 18.81 18.62
N GLY A 173 -4.42 19.51 17.92
CA GLY A 173 -4.71 20.92 18.11
C GLY A 173 -3.90 21.87 17.22
N CYS A 174 -3.27 21.37 16.16
CA CYS A 174 -2.62 22.20 15.14
C CYS A 174 -3.63 23.00 14.32
N ALA A 175 -3.29 24.19 13.86
CA ALA A 175 -3.97 24.81 12.72
C ALA A 175 -3.52 24.09 11.45
N VAL A 176 -4.50 23.69 10.60
CA VAL A 176 -4.23 22.88 9.40
C VAL A 176 -4.87 23.51 8.18
N THR A 177 -4.07 23.78 7.17
CA THR A 177 -4.50 24.15 5.81
C THR A 177 -4.08 23.03 4.85
N VAL A 178 -5.04 22.44 4.12
CA VAL A 178 -4.79 21.42 3.10
C VAL A 178 -4.89 22.07 1.73
N VAL A 179 -3.84 21.94 0.93
CA VAL A 179 -3.75 22.51 -0.43
C VAL A 179 -3.86 21.36 -1.44
N GLU A 180 -4.88 21.41 -2.28
CA GLU A 180 -5.14 20.41 -3.32
C GLU A 180 -5.18 21.07 -4.70
N ALA A 181 -4.36 20.56 -5.63
CA ALA A 181 -4.28 21.09 -7.00
C ALA A 181 -5.51 20.75 -7.84
N ALA A 182 -6.22 19.70 -7.49
CA ALA A 182 -7.47 19.28 -8.14
C ALA A 182 -8.70 20.03 -7.54
N PRO A 183 -9.86 20.02 -8.23
CA PRO A 183 -11.06 20.73 -7.79
C PRO A 183 -11.74 20.12 -6.55
N ARG A 184 -11.25 19.02 -6.03
CA ARG A 184 -11.81 18.32 -4.85
C ARG A 184 -10.81 17.34 -4.23
N PRO A 185 -10.99 16.95 -2.95
CA PRO A 185 -10.22 15.87 -2.37
C PRO A 185 -10.49 14.55 -3.10
N LEU A 186 -9.53 13.63 -3.06
CA LEU A 186 -9.59 12.28 -3.65
C LEU A 186 -9.93 12.27 -5.17
N ALA A 187 -9.67 13.36 -5.89
CA ALA A 187 -10.05 13.52 -7.29
C ALA A 187 -9.47 12.44 -8.22
N GLY A 188 -8.29 11.92 -7.92
CA GLY A 188 -7.67 10.82 -8.68
C GLY A 188 -8.15 9.42 -8.29
N THR A 189 -9.02 9.31 -7.27
CA THR A 189 -9.37 8.02 -6.66
C THR A 189 -10.87 7.73 -6.68
N LEU A 190 -11.71 8.75 -6.44
CA LEU A 190 -13.15 8.59 -6.34
C LEU A 190 -13.88 9.49 -7.36
N PRO A 191 -15.06 9.09 -7.85
CA PRO A 191 -15.97 9.94 -8.61
C PRO A 191 -16.35 11.20 -7.83
N ALA A 192 -16.66 12.27 -8.56
CA ALA A 192 -16.97 13.58 -7.96
C ALA A 192 -18.10 13.53 -6.94
N GLU A 193 -19.18 12.86 -7.32
CA GLU A 193 -20.38 12.73 -6.46
C GLU A 193 -20.12 11.98 -5.15
N VAL A 194 -19.17 11.03 -5.14
CA VAL A 194 -18.80 10.26 -3.95
C VAL A 194 -17.81 11.03 -3.06
N ALA A 195 -16.91 11.80 -3.67
CA ALA A 195 -15.93 12.60 -2.93
C ALA A 195 -16.52 13.92 -2.39
N ALA A 196 -17.60 14.43 -2.99
CA ALA A 196 -18.17 15.72 -2.61
C ALA A 196 -18.54 15.82 -1.10
N PRO A 197 -19.28 14.87 -0.50
CA PRO A 197 -19.59 14.95 0.93
C PRO A 197 -18.36 14.82 1.82
N MET A 198 -17.27 14.23 1.33
CA MET A 198 -16.02 14.10 2.10
C MET A 198 -15.24 15.41 2.19
N ALA A 199 -15.51 16.38 1.31
CA ALA A 199 -14.89 17.71 1.37
C ALA A 199 -15.35 18.51 2.60
N ASP A 200 -16.59 18.35 3.02
CA ASP A 200 -17.16 19.05 4.17
C ASP A 200 -16.51 18.62 5.49
N TRP A 201 -15.96 17.41 5.56
CA TRP A 201 -15.31 16.88 6.76
C TRP A 201 -14.09 17.71 7.20
N TYR A 202 -13.41 18.36 6.26
CA TYR A 202 -12.30 19.26 6.57
C TYR A 202 -12.79 20.45 7.39
N ALA A 203 -13.78 21.18 6.88
CA ALA A 203 -14.37 22.33 7.56
C ALA A 203 -15.00 21.94 8.92
N GLU A 204 -15.71 20.82 8.99
CA GLU A 204 -16.30 20.30 10.22
C GLU A 204 -15.24 20.01 11.30
N SER A 205 -14.03 19.59 10.89
CA SER A 205 -12.91 19.36 11.79
C SER A 205 -12.14 20.65 12.16
N GLY A 206 -12.46 21.76 11.50
CA GLY A 206 -11.74 23.03 11.62
C GLY A 206 -10.43 23.08 10.81
N ALA A 207 -10.24 22.20 9.83
CA ALA A 207 -9.19 22.31 8.82
C ALA A 207 -9.67 23.16 7.65
N GLU A 208 -8.79 23.98 7.10
CA GLU A 208 -9.05 24.69 5.85
C GLU A 208 -8.68 23.79 4.66
N LEU A 209 -9.59 23.66 3.67
CA LEU A 209 -9.30 22.95 2.42
C LEU A 209 -9.31 23.95 1.25
N LEU A 210 -8.16 24.10 0.60
CA LEU A 210 -7.98 24.92 -0.59
C LEU A 210 -7.88 24.00 -1.81
N THR A 211 -8.95 23.92 -2.60
CA THR A 211 -8.97 23.20 -3.88
C THR A 211 -8.65 24.13 -5.05
N ASP A 212 -8.36 23.56 -6.21
CA ASP A 212 -7.85 24.30 -7.38
C ASP A 212 -6.64 25.19 -7.03
N ALA A 213 -5.90 24.81 -6.00
CA ALA A 213 -4.78 25.54 -5.44
C ALA A 213 -3.48 24.77 -5.66
N ARG A 214 -2.60 25.33 -6.46
CA ARG A 214 -1.31 24.70 -6.80
C ARG A 214 -0.20 25.38 -6.02
N VAL A 215 0.64 24.57 -5.37
CA VAL A 215 1.88 25.07 -4.78
C VAL A 215 2.86 25.41 -5.89
N GLU A 216 3.39 26.62 -5.87
CA GLU A 216 4.44 27.10 -6.76
C GLU A 216 5.82 26.79 -6.19
N ARG A 217 6.03 27.16 -4.91
CA ARG A 217 7.29 26.90 -4.17
C ARG A 217 7.05 26.83 -2.67
N VAL A 218 8.00 26.22 -2.00
CA VAL A 218 8.07 26.19 -0.52
C VAL A 218 9.34 26.86 -0.06
N GLU A 219 9.21 27.83 0.83
CA GLU A 219 10.30 28.53 1.50
C GLU A 219 10.28 28.21 3.00
N PRO A 220 11.37 28.40 3.74
CA PRO A 220 11.34 28.21 5.19
C PRO A 220 10.24 29.04 5.86
N GLY A 221 9.26 28.36 6.46
CA GLY A 221 8.13 28.99 7.15
C GLY A 221 6.96 29.45 6.25
N THR A 222 7.00 29.21 4.93
CA THR A 222 5.97 29.74 4.02
C THR A 222 5.77 28.80 2.81
N VAL A 223 4.50 28.56 2.45
CA VAL A 223 4.12 27.94 1.18
C VAL A 223 3.53 29.01 0.28
N VAL A 224 4.09 29.16 -0.94
CA VAL A 224 3.62 30.13 -1.93
C VAL A 224 2.79 29.38 -3.00
N LEU A 225 1.58 29.82 -3.21
CA LEU A 225 0.67 29.29 -4.21
C LEU A 225 0.84 29.99 -5.57
N ALA A 226 0.46 29.32 -6.65
CA ALA A 226 0.57 29.84 -8.02
C ALA A 226 -0.28 31.10 -8.29
N ASP A 227 -1.27 31.37 -7.46
CA ASP A 227 -2.08 32.60 -7.51
C ASP A 227 -1.50 33.77 -6.69
N GLY A 228 -0.33 33.57 -6.09
CA GLY A 228 0.39 34.57 -5.31
C GLY A 228 0.03 34.61 -3.82
N ARG A 229 -0.90 33.79 -3.34
CA ARG A 229 -1.17 33.66 -1.89
C ARG A 229 0.04 33.05 -1.19
N GLU A 230 0.32 33.54 0.00
CA GLU A 230 1.36 33.01 0.90
C GLU A 230 0.69 32.42 2.14
N LEU A 231 1.01 31.16 2.45
CA LEU A 231 0.49 30.45 3.60
C LEU A 231 1.60 30.26 4.63
N PRO A 232 1.49 30.86 5.84
CA PRO A 232 2.43 30.56 6.92
C PRO A 232 2.41 29.07 7.24
N ALA A 233 3.59 28.49 7.42
CA ALA A 233 3.74 27.06 7.70
C ALA A 233 4.90 26.80 8.65
N GLY A 234 4.60 26.42 9.89
CA GLY A 234 5.60 25.88 10.81
C GLY A 234 6.11 24.51 10.36
N ALA A 235 5.27 23.76 9.63
CA ALA A 235 5.66 22.54 8.93
C ALA A 235 4.82 22.35 7.64
N VAL A 236 5.43 21.73 6.64
CA VAL A 236 4.77 21.33 5.39
C VAL A 236 4.84 19.82 5.25
N VAL A 237 3.71 19.17 5.08
CA VAL A 237 3.64 17.71 4.88
C VAL A 237 3.16 17.41 3.47
N VAL A 238 3.98 16.71 2.70
CA VAL A 238 3.71 16.42 1.29
C VAL A 238 3.11 15.03 1.16
N GLY A 239 1.86 14.96 0.67
CA GLY A 239 1.07 13.73 0.47
C GLY A 239 0.44 13.65 -0.93
N ILE A 240 1.25 13.83 -1.99
CA ILE A 240 0.79 13.92 -3.39
C ILE A 240 0.82 12.58 -4.15
N GLY A 241 0.98 11.46 -3.44
CA GLY A 241 0.98 10.12 -3.99
C GLY A 241 2.25 9.34 -3.70
N ALA A 242 2.31 8.15 -4.25
CA ALA A 242 3.45 7.24 -4.13
C ALA A 242 3.70 6.56 -5.48
N ARG A 243 4.91 6.09 -5.68
CA ARG A 243 5.31 5.30 -6.85
C ARG A 243 6.05 4.03 -6.42
N PRO A 244 6.02 2.94 -7.20
CA PRO A 244 6.76 1.74 -6.89
C PRO A 244 8.25 2.01 -6.66
N ALA A 245 8.81 1.46 -5.58
CA ALA A 245 10.22 1.61 -5.21
C ALA A 245 11.10 0.64 -6.01
N THR A 246 11.18 0.84 -7.32
CA THR A 246 11.81 -0.07 -8.29
C THR A 246 12.95 0.57 -9.08
N GLY A 247 13.32 1.82 -8.76
CA GLY A 247 14.35 2.58 -9.48
C GLY A 247 15.71 1.85 -9.53
N TRP A 248 16.08 1.18 -8.45
CA TRP A 248 17.31 0.42 -8.29
C TRP A 248 17.43 -0.81 -9.21
N LEU A 249 16.31 -1.28 -9.78
CA LEU A 249 16.25 -2.38 -10.75
C LEU A 249 16.61 -1.94 -12.20
N SER A 250 17.01 -0.68 -12.39
CA SER A 250 17.41 -0.20 -13.70
C SER A 250 18.59 -1.01 -14.25
N GLY A 251 18.47 -1.50 -15.48
CA GLY A 251 19.50 -2.31 -16.12
C GLY A 251 19.47 -3.81 -15.76
N SER A 252 18.60 -4.27 -14.85
CA SER A 252 18.48 -5.69 -14.47
C SER A 252 17.84 -6.58 -15.54
N GLY A 253 17.15 -5.99 -16.51
CA GLY A 253 16.35 -6.73 -17.50
C GLY A 253 14.97 -7.14 -17.04
N ILE A 254 14.55 -6.79 -15.78
CA ILE A 254 13.20 -7.05 -15.30
C ILE A 254 12.19 -6.16 -16.03
N GLU A 255 11.06 -6.74 -16.43
CA GLU A 255 9.99 -5.99 -17.09
C GLU A 255 9.24 -5.12 -16.07
N ARG A 256 9.05 -3.83 -16.44
CA ARG A 256 8.30 -2.86 -15.62
C ARG A 256 7.23 -2.19 -16.47
N GLY A 257 6.09 -1.91 -15.84
CA GLY A 257 5.01 -1.11 -16.41
C GLY A 257 5.41 0.38 -16.57
N PRO A 258 4.59 1.16 -17.30
CA PRO A 258 4.82 2.59 -17.47
C PRO A 258 4.73 3.39 -16.17
N ASP A 259 4.06 2.86 -15.17
CA ASP A 259 3.95 3.37 -13.80
C ASP A 259 5.15 3.01 -12.90
N GLY A 260 6.13 2.28 -13.45
CA GLY A 260 7.31 1.80 -12.74
C GLY A 260 7.10 0.50 -11.96
N SER A 261 5.89 -0.07 -11.93
CA SER A 261 5.62 -1.34 -11.25
C SER A 261 6.33 -2.51 -11.94
N ILE A 262 6.74 -3.52 -11.16
CA ILE A 262 7.24 -4.77 -11.70
C ILE A 262 6.06 -5.54 -12.31
N THR A 263 6.18 -5.93 -13.59
CA THR A 263 5.18 -6.74 -14.27
C THR A 263 5.27 -8.19 -13.78
N ALA A 264 4.29 -8.65 -13.00
CA ALA A 264 4.18 -10.03 -12.55
C ALA A 264 3.05 -10.77 -13.28
N ASP A 265 3.14 -12.10 -13.36
CA ASP A 265 2.03 -12.95 -13.81
C ASP A 265 1.02 -13.24 -12.68
N SER A 266 0.01 -14.06 -12.95
CA SER A 266 -1.00 -14.42 -11.95
C SER A 266 -0.46 -15.24 -10.77
N ALA A 267 0.73 -15.80 -10.88
CA ALA A 267 1.42 -16.49 -9.78
C ALA A 267 2.49 -15.60 -9.11
N LEU A 268 2.48 -14.29 -9.43
CA LEU A 268 3.42 -13.28 -8.94
C LEU A 268 4.89 -13.51 -9.36
N ARG A 269 5.12 -14.28 -10.44
CA ARG A 269 6.44 -14.43 -11.07
C ARG A 269 6.70 -13.23 -11.98
N THR A 270 7.94 -12.78 -12.03
CA THR A 270 8.39 -11.71 -12.92
C THR A 270 8.83 -12.24 -14.28
N SER A 271 9.30 -11.36 -15.16
CA SER A 271 9.93 -11.74 -16.43
C SER A 271 11.29 -12.44 -16.28
N LEU A 272 11.88 -12.38 -15.09
CA LEU A 272 13.16 -13.04 -14.78
C LEU A 272 12.92 -14.40 -14.12
N PRO A 273 13.69 -15.44 -14.48
CA PRO A 273 13.62 -16.74 -13.82
C PRO A 273 13.89 -16.62 -12.31
N ASP A 274 13.19 -17.42 -11.51
CA ASP A 274 13.35 -17.50 -10.06
C ASP A 274 13.19 -16.17 -9.31
N VAL A 275 12.54 -15.15 -9.93
CA VAL A 275 12.28 -13.83 -9.34
C VAL A 275 10.78 -13.58 -9.26
N TYR A 276 10.29 -13.28 -8.07
CA TYR A 276 8.91 -12.98 -7.74
C TYR A 276 8.76 -11.52 -7.29
N ALA A 277 7.56 -10.95 -7.38
CA ALA A 277 7.29 -9.60 -6.89
C ALA A 277 5.93 -9.53 -6.17
N VAL A 278 5.90 -8.88 -5.00
CA VAL A 278 4.73 -8.80 -4.11
C VAL A 278 4.55 -7.39 -3.53
N GLY A 279 3.31 -7.07 -3.18
CA GLY A 279 2.96 -5.79 -2.53
C GLY A 279 2.97 -4.61 -3.50
N ASP A 280 3.23 -3.39 -2.97
CA ASP A 280 3.05 -2.12 -3.69
C ASP A 280 4.01 -1.93 -4.89
N CYS A 281 5.07 -2.73 -5.01
CA CYS A 281 6.00 -2.64 -6.14
C CYS A 281 5.57 -3.47 -7.36
N ALA A 282 4.56 -4.36 -7.22
CA ALA A 282 4.17 -5.33 -8.22
C ALA A 282 2.78 -5.05 -8.81
N SER A 283 2.65 -5.18 -10.13
CA SER A 283 1.35 -5.25 -10.81
C SER A 283 1.09 -6.65 -11.32
N PHE A 284 -0.16 -7.10 -11.29
CA PHE A 284 -0.57 -8.44 -11.66
C PHE A 284 -1.89 -8.44 -12.47
N PRO A 285 -2.13 -9.45 -13.35
CA PRO A 285 -3.37 -9.53 -14.10
C PRO A 285 -4.51 -9.97 -13.18
N SER A 286 -5.67 -9.32 -13.29
CA SER A 286 -6.90 -9.73 -12.64
C SER A 286 -7.90 -10.22 -13.67
N ALA A 287 -8.28 -11.49 -13.57
CA ALA A 287 -9.35 -12.06 -14.41
C ALA A 287 -10.72 -11.50 -14.01
N ARG A 288 -10.90 -11.20 -12.71
CA ARG A 288 -12.11 -10.61 -12.13
C ARG A 288 -12.44 -9.26 -12.76
N TYR A 289 -11.43 -8.39 -12.93
CA TYR A 289 -11.62 -7.03 -13.43
C TYR A 289 -11.27 -6.89 -14.92
N GLY A 290 -10.60 -7.89 -15.51
CA GLY A 290 -10.23 -7.91 -16.92
C GLY A 290 -9.07 -6.99 -17.29
N GLU A 291 -8.27 -6.59 -16.30
CA GLU A 291 -7.14 -5.69 -16.46
C GLU A 291 -5.99 -6.03 -15.52
N ARG A 292 -4.87 -5.34 -15.67
CA ARG A 292 -3.74 -5.42 -14.74
C ARG A 292 -3.97 -4.44 -13.59
N LEU A 293 -3.78 -4.90 -12.36
CA LEU A 293 -3.92 -4.09 -11.16
C LEU A 293 -2.54 -3.77 -10.55
N LEU A 294 -2.37 -2.52 -10.14
CA LEU A 294 -1.35 -2.07 -9.19
C LEU A 294 -2.07 -1.58 -7.94
N ILE A 295 -1.86 -2.24 -6.81
CA ILE A 295 -2.62 -1.99 -5.59
C ILE A 295 -1.66 -1.63 -4.46
N HIS A 296 -1.69 -0.35 -4.05
CA HIS A 296 -0.90 0.20 -2.95
C HIS A 296 -1.67 0.13 -1.63
N HIS A 297 -2.11 -1.06 -1.24
CA HIS A 297 -2.93 -1.27 -0.03
C HIS A 297 -2.38 -2.39 0.84
N TRP A 298 -2.51 -2.21 2.14
CA TRP A 298 -2.05 -3.14 3.17
C TRP A 298 -2.55 -4.57 2.94
N ASP A 299 -3.83 -4.75 2.57
CA ASP A 299 -4.43 -6.06 2.34
C ASP A 299 -3.76 -6.81 1.17
N ASN A 300 -3.34 -6.09 0.10
CA ASN A 300 -2.57 -6.68 -1.00
C ASN A 300 -1.17 -7.13 -0.54
N ALA A 301 -0.51 -6.31 0.30
CA ALA A 301 0.78 -6.66 0.89
C ALA A 301 0.70 -7.85 1.87
N LEU A 302 -0.48 -8.12 2.44
CA LEU A 302 -0.75 -9.27 3.28
C LEU A 302 -1.07 -10.54 2.47
N GLN A 303 -1.84 -10.44 1.38
CA GLN A 303 -2.34 -11.60 0.63
C GLN A 303 -1.37 -12.11 -0.44
N GLY A 304 -0.72 -11.21 -1.19
CA GLY A 304 0.23 -11.58 -2.25
C GLY A 304 1.34 -12.53 -1.81
N PRO A 305 1.95 -12.34 -0.64
CA PRO A 305 3.00 -13.20 -0.10
C PRO A 305 2.64 -14.69 -0.03
N ARG A 306 1.42 -15.04 0.33
CA ARG A 306 0.95 -16.44 0.38
C ARG A 306 0.94 -17.06 -1.01
N THR A 307 0.51 -16.29 -2.02
CA THR A 307 0.55 -16.75 -3.41
C THR A 307 1.98 -16.95 -3.88
N ALA A 308 2.90 -16.00 -3.60
CA ALA A 308 4.30 -16.12 -3.98
C ALA A 308 4.98 -17.31 -3.31
N ALA A 309 4.77 -17.52 -2.00
CA ALA A 309 5.31 -18.68 -1.28
C ALA A 309 4.81 -20.00 -1.86
N ALA A 310 3.50 -20.12 -2.13
CA ALA A 310 2.93 -21.29 -2.77
C ALA A 310 3.47 -21.50 -4.19
N ALA A 311 3.69 -20.41 -4.96
CA ALA A 311 4.27 -20.51 -6.30
C ALA A 311 5.74 -20.97 -6.29
N ILE A 312 6.53 -20.52 -5.30
CA ILE A 312 7.90 -20.96 -5.09
C ILE A 312 7.95 -22.47 -4.83
N LEU A 313 7.12 -22.97 -3.93
CA LEU A 313 7.05 -24.40 -3.61
C LEU A 313 6.49 -25.24 -4.76
N ALA A 314 5.47 -24.74 -5.47
CA ALA A 314 4.93 -25.41 -6.65
C ALA A 314 5.97 -25.54 -7.77
N ALA A 315 6.85 -24.53 -7.95
CA ALA A 315 7.94 -24.60 -8.92
C ALA A 315 8.97 -25.70 -8.58
N GLU A 316 9.14 -26.03 -7.29
CA GLU A 316 10.02 -27.13 -6.84
C GLU A 316 9.37 -28.50 -6.99
N SER A 317 8.06 -28.61 -6.65
CA SER A 317 7.33 -29.89 -6.66
C SER A 317 6.71 -30.23 -8.02
N GLY A 318 6.63 -29.27 -8.96
CA GLY A 318 5.93 -29.44 -10.25
C GLY A 318 4.41 -29.40 -10.11
N GLU A 319 3.88 -28.89 -9.01
CA GLU A 319 2.44 -28.71 -8.80
C GLU A 319 1.90 -27.51 -9.60
N PRO A 320 0.56 -27.46 -9.82
CA PRO A 320 -0.07 -26.32 -10.49
C PRO A 320 0.20 -24.99 -9.73
N LEU A 321 0.54 -23.96 -10.50
CA LEU A 321 0.79 -22.64 -9.92
C LEU A 321 -0.51 -22.03 -9.35
N PRO A 322 -0.44 -21.36 -8.20
CA PRO A 322 -1.56 -20.63 -7.63
C PRO A 322 -1.90 -19.40 -8.49
N VAL A 323 -3.10 -18.86 -8.28
CA VAL A 323 -3.57 -17.64 -8.95
C VAL A 323 -3.84 -16.55 -7.91
N HIS A 324 -3.22 -15.39 -8.09
CA HIS A 324 -3.44 -14.19 -7.31
C HIS A 324 -4.48 -13.30 -7.98
N ASP A 325 -5.70 -13.29 -7.47
CA ASP A 325 -6.81 -12.43 -7.95
C ASP A 325 -7.75 -12.06 -6.80
N PRO A 326 -7.22 -11.37 -5.76
CA PRO A 326 -8.02 -11.01 -4.60
C PRO A 326 -9.02 -9.89 -4.94
N VAL A 327 -10.03 -9.73 -4.09
CA VAL A 327 -10.83 -8.50 -4.04
C VAL A 327 -10.01 -7.46 -3.28
N PRO A 328 -9.56 -6.36 -3.93
CA PRO A 328 -8.82 -5.31 -3.26
C PRO A 328 -9.58 -4.76 -2.06
N TYR A 329 -8.87 -4.44 -0.98
CA TYR A 329 -9.47 -3.84 0.20
C TYR A 329 -8.51 -2.84 0.83
N PHE A 330 -9.06 -1.69 1.28
CA PHE A 330 -8.35 -0.77 2.17
C PHE A 330 -9.31 -0.05 3.11
N TRP A 331 -8.74 0.65 4.07
CA TRP A 331 -9.47 1.54 4.96
C TRP A 331 -8.69 2.84 5.18
N SER A 332 -9.40 3.86 5.62
CA SER A 332 -8.84 5.13 6.06
C SER A 332 -9.67 5.72 7.21
N GLU A 333 -9.01 6.37 8.14
CA GLU A 333 -9.66 7.10 9.23
C GLU A 333 -9.50 8.60 8.96
N GLN A 334 -10.61 9.28 8.71
CA GLN A 334 -10.62 10.68 8.34
C GLN A 334 -11.65 11.46 9.19
N PHE A 335 -11.17 12.42 9.96
CA PHE A 335 -12.01 13.35 10.72
C PHE A 335 -13.10 12.65 11.54
N GLY A 336 -12.70 11.56 12.24
CA GLY A 336 -13.62 10.75 13.07
C GLY A 336 -14.50 9.78 12.29
N ARG A 337 -14.31 9.62 11.00
CA ARG A 337 -15.05 8.69 10.14
C ARG A 337 -14.18 7.54 9.71
N PHE A 338 -14.72 6.32 9.78
CA PHE A 338 -14.05 5.11 9.30
C PHE A 338 -14.54 4.79 7.88
N VAL A 339 -13.67 5.02 6.91
CA VAL A 339 -13.91 4.78 5.49
C VAL A 339 -13.30 3.46 5.10
N GLN A 340 -14.08 2.60 4.46
CA GLN A 340 -13.63 1.29 3.96
C GLN A 340 -14.02 1.16 2.49
N TYR A 341 -13.14 0.56 1.71
CA TYR A 341 -13.38 0.30 0.30
C TYR A 341 -13.00 -1.14 -0.05
N ALA A 342 -13.82 -1.80 -0.85
CA ALA A 342 -13.52 -3.10 -1.42
C ALA A 342 -13.85 -3.14 -2.92
N GLY A 343 -13.03 -3.85 -3.68
CA GLY A 343 -13.24 -4.02 -5.12
C GLY A 343 -12.44 -3.04 -5.99
N HIS A 344 -12.91 -2.87 -7.23
CA HIS A 344 -12.28 -2.01 -8.24
C HIS A 344 -13.37 -1.47 -9.16
N HIS A 345 -13.61 -0.14 -9.12
CA HIS A 345 -14.78 0.48 -9.75
C HIS A 345 -14.58 1.14 -11.13
N PRO A 346 -13.35 1.33 -11.70
CA PRO A 346 -13.18 2.17 -12.90
C PRO A 346 -14.03 1.77 -14.11
N HIS A 347 -14.44 0.50 -14.21
CA HIS A 347 -15.28 -0.01 -15.30
C HIS A 347 -16.73 -0.28 -14.90
N ALA A 348 -17.18 0.28 -13.78
CA ALA A 348 -18.58 0.22 -13.38
C ALA A 348 -19.46 1.09 -14.31
N ASP A 349 -20.67 0.63 -14.56
CA ASP A 349 -21.66 1.34 -15.38
C ASP A 349 -22.79 1.96 -14.54
N THR A 350 -22.93 1.55 -13.29
CA THR A 350 -24.00 1.98 -12.40
C THR A 350 -23.45 2.24 -11.00
N LEU A 351 -23.82 3.40 -10.43
CA LEU A 351 -23.55 3.78 -9.06
C LEU A 351 -24.86 3.79 -8.27
N VAL A 352 -24.88 3.10 -7.14
CA VAL A 352 -26.07 3.04 -6.26
C VAL A 352 -25.68 3.49 -4.85
N TRP A 353 -26.35 4.55 -4.37
CA TRP A 353 -26.22 5.03 -3.01
C TRP A 353 -27.10 4.22 -2.05
N ARG A 354 -26.57 3.99 -0.86
CA ARG A 354 -27.26 3.39 0.29
C ARG A 354 -27.15 4.36 1.48
N GLY A 355 -28.21 5.12 1.71
CA GLY A 355 -28.24 6.28 2.61
C GLY A 355 -27.83 7.55 1.87
N ASP A 356 -27.61 8.62 2.62
CA ASP A 356 -27.26 9.95 2.12
C ASP A 356 -25.82 10.30 2.55
N GLY A 357 -25.01 10.82 1.62
CA GLY A 357 -23.64 11.23 1.87
C GLY A 357 -23.48 12.31 2.95
N THR A 358 -24.54 13.03 3.28
CA THR A 358 -24.57 14.02 4.37
C THR A 358 -24.82 13.39 5.74
N GLU A 359 -25.22 12.12 5.79
CA GLU A 359 -25.40 11.39 7.03
C GLU A 359 -24.07 10.91 7.62
N ALA A 360 -24.07 10.53 8.89
CA ALA A 360 -22.90 10.00 9.58
C ALA A 360 -22.46 8.63 9.03
N THR A 361 -23.36 7.86 8.43
CA THR A 361 -23.09 6.52 7.90
C THR A 361 -23.82 6.28 6.59
N TRP A 362 -23.08 5.91 5.57
CA TRP A 362 -23.58 5.62 4.24
C TRP A 362 -22.68 4.64 3.50
N SER A 363 -23.15 4.11 2.38
CA SER A 363 -22.30 3.33 1.48
C SER A 363 -22.69 3.55 0.02
N VAL A 364 -21.76 3.24 -0.89
CA VAL A 364 -21.93 3.36 -2.33
C VAL A 364 -21.52 2.05 -2.96
N CYS A 365 -22.38 1.50 -3.79
CA CYS A 365 -22.15 0.29 -4.56
C CYS A 365 -21.91 0.63 -6.03
N TRP A 366 -20.85 0.10 -6.61
CA TRP A 366 -20.59 0.16 -8.04
C TRP A 366 -20.93 -1.17 -8.68
N LEU A 367 -21.81 -1.14 -9.68
CA LEU A 367 -22.23 -2.32 -10.43
C LEU A 367 -21.66 -2.26 -11.85
N LYS A 368 -21.41 -3.42 -12.43
CA LYS A 368 -21.09 -3.63 -13.85
C LYS A 368 -21.99 -4.73 -14.39
N ALA A 369 -22.86 -4.39 -15.34
CA ALA A 369 -23.89 -5.32 -15.85
C ALA A 369 -24.70 -5.98 -14.70
N GLY A 370 -25.01 -5.20 -13.65
CA GLY A 370 -25.73 -5.64 -12.46
C GLY A 370 -24.88 -6.38 -11.41
N ALA A 371 -23.68 -6.83 -11.72
CA ALA A 371 -22.79 -7.46 -10.73
C ALA A 371 -22.06 -6.41 -9.89
N LEU A 372 -21.99 -6.63 -8.58
CA LEU A 372 -21.23 -5.76 -7.68
C LEU A 372 -19.73 -5.89 -7.95
N VAL A 373 -19.06 -4.79 -8.30
CA VAL A 373 -17.61 -4.77 -8.60
C VAL A 373 -16.82 -3.98 -7.58
N ALA A 374 -17.45 -3.03 -6.89
CA ALA A 374 -16.83 -2.30 -5.79
C ALA A 374 -17.86 -1.75 -4.81
N LEU A 375 -17.40 -1.45 -3.59
CA LEU A 375 -18.19 -0.85 -2.52
C LEU A 375 -17.30 0.09 -1.70
N LEU A 376 -17.80 1.31 -1.42
CA LEU A 376 -17.26 2.20 -0.40
C LEU A 376 -18.27 2.30 0.74
N ALA A 377 -17.80 2.19 1.98
CA ALA A 377 -18.63 2.25 3.18
C ALA A 377 -18.04 3.24 4.19
N VAL A 378 -18.83 4.18 4.65
CA VAL A 378 -18.51 5.09 5.75
C VAL A 378 -19.33 4.68 6.96
N GLY A 379 -18.66 4.14 8.00
CA GLY A 379 -19.33 3.68 9.22
C GLY A 379 -20.31 2.52 9.01
N ARG A 380 -20.23 1.76 7.89
CA ARG A 380 -21.13 0.64 7.57
C ARG A 380 -20.37 -0.69 7.39
N PRO A 381 -19.73 -1.23 8.44
CA PRO A 381 -18.88 -2.41 8.32
C PRO A 381 -19.65 -3.68 7.89
N ARG A 382 -20.97 -3.74 8.16
CA ARG A 382 -21.81 -4.87 7.70
C ARG A 382 -21.98 -4.87 6.19
N ASP A 383 -22.18 -3.70 5.57
CA ASP A 383 -22.31 -3.57 4.12
C ASP A 383 -20.98 -3.95 3.46
N LEU A 384 -19.85 -3.52 4.03
CA LEU A 384 -18.54 -3.91 3.52
C LEU A 384 -18.31 -5.42 3.58
N ALA A 385 -18.54 -6.06 4.72
CA ALA A 385 -18.33 -7.50 4.89
C ALA A 385 -19.20 -8.34 3.94
N GLN A 386 -20.45 -7.90 3.73
CA GLN A 386 -21.37 -8.54 2.78
C GLN A 386 -20.96 -8.25 1.33
N GLY A 387 -20.57 -7.00 1.03
CA GLY A 387 -20.13 -6.57 -0.29
C GLY A 387 -18.91 -7.33 -0.79
N ARG A 388 -17.88 -7.52 0.04
CA ARG A 388 -16.70 -8.32 -0.32
C ARG A 388 -17.10 -9.72 -0.82
N LYS A 389 -17.99 -10.41 -0.09
CA LYS A 389 -18.47 -11.74 -0.47
C LYS A 389 -19.28 -11.75 -1.77
N LEU A 390 -20.07 -10.69 -1.98
CA LEU A 390 -20.84 -10.55 -3.23
C LEU A 390 -19.92 -10.27 -4.43
N ILE A 391 -18.87 -9.46 -4.25
CA ILE A 391 -17.84 -9.23 -5.27
C ILE A 391 -17.09 -10.54 -5.55
N GLU A 392 -16.68 -11.27 -4.51
CA GLU A 392 -15.99 -12.57 -4.63
C GLU A 392 -16.80 -13.58 -5.44
N SER A 393 -18.12 -13.64 -5.22
CA SER A 393 -19.02 -14.56 -5.91
C SER A 393 -19.50 -14.07 -7.29
N GLY A 394 -19.22 -12.81 -7.67
CA GLY A 394 -19.74 -12.21 -8.91
C GLY A 394 -21.27 -12.07 -8.90
N ALA A 395 -21.88 -11.85 -7.74
CA ALA A 395 -23.33 -11.81 -7.60
C ALA A 395 -23.95 -10.63 -8.34
N VAL A 396 -24.99 -10.92 -9.13
CA VAL A 396 -25.86 -9.90 -9.75
C VAL A 396 -26.88 -9.44 -8.72
N LEU A 397 -27.04 -8.12 -8.58
CA LEU A 397 -27.87 -7.50 -7.54
C LEU A 397 -29.06 -6.78 -8.18
N ASP A 398 -30.14 -6.68 -7.41
CA ASP A 398 -31.28 -5.82 -7.70
C ASP A 398 -30.97 -4.37 -7.26
N PRO A 399 -30.79 -3.39 -8.19
CA PRO A 399 -30.37 -2.04 -7.85
C PRO A 399 -31.38 -1.30 -6.95
N GLU A 400 -32.70 -1.57 -7.08
CA GLU A 400 -33.70 -0.92 -6.25
C GLU A 400 -33.61 -1.38 -4.79
N ARG A 401 -33.37 -2.68 -4.60
CA ARG A 401 -33.13 -3.24 -3.27
C ARG A 401 -31.77 -2.84 -2.69
N VAL A 402 -30.74 -2.71 -3.55
CA VAL A 402 -29.44 -2.17 -3.12
C VAL A 402 -29.59 -0.76 -2.59
N ALA A 403 -30.41 0.10 -3.18
CA ALA A 403 -30.61 1.49 -2.76
C ALA A 403 -31.26 1.62 -1.36
N ASP A 404 -32.00 0.61 -0.90
CA ASP A 404 -32.62 0.63 0.42
C ASP A 404 -31.59 0.23 1.52
N PRO A 405 -31.13 1.18 2.38
CA PRO A 405 -30.17 0.89 3.42
C PRO A 405 -30.71 0.00 4.56
N ALA A 406 -32.01 -0.22 4.64
CA ALA A 406 -32.63 -1.13 5.61
C ALA A 406 -32.58 -2.59 5.15
N VAL A 407 -32.47 -2.85 3.84
CA VAL A 407 -32.33 -4.20 3.27
C VAL A 407 -30.88 -4.65 3.44
N PRO A 408 -30.58 -5.81 4.08
CA PRO A 408 -29.23 -6.33 4.15
C PRO A 408 -28.66 -6.56 2.75
N LEU A 409 -27.43 -6.07 2.48
CA LEU A 409 -26.85 -6.09 1.13
C LEU A 409 -26.78 -7.50 0.54
N LYS A 410 -26.48 -8.53 1.37
CA LYS A 410 -26.51 -9.94 0.94
C LYS A 410 -27.86 -10.43 0.42
N SER A 411 -28.95 -9.78 0.82
CA SER A 411 -30.33 -10.16 0.42
C SER A 411 -30.76 -9.49 -0.88
N THR A 412 -29.93 -8.68 -1.49
CA THR A 412 -30.20 -7.99 -2.76
C THR A 412 -29.74 -8.79 -3.99
N ALA A 413 -29.06 -9.90 -3.77
CA ALA A 413 -28.69 -10.83 -4.85
C ALA A 413 -29.94 -11.44 -5.50
N LEU A 414 -29.89 -11.54 -6.86
CA LEU A 414 -30.93 -12.12 -7.70
C LEU A 414 -30.79 -13.64 -7.82
#